data_68873e05a9098a55dbba8ac09750cb57
#
_entry.id   68873e05a9098a55dbba8ac09750cb57
#
_cell.length_a   1.000
_cell.length_b   1.000
_cell.length_c   1.000
_cell.angle_alpha   90.00
_cell.angle_beta   90.00
_cell.angle_gamma   90.00
#
_symmetry.space_group_name_H-M   'P 1'
#
loop_
_entity.id
_entity.type
_entity.pdbx_description
1 polymer ?
#
loop_
_entity_poly.entity_id
_entity_poly.type
_entity_poly.pdbx_seq_one_letter_code
_entity_poly.pdbx_strand_id
1 'polypeptide(L)' 'MEKNTIISITDIIEQKVRKERELERYEVQLEDLQRKKFWVEKEIQIHEFIISAVRNEITPQAFIQGLIQAELPKDT' A
#
# COMPACT_ATOMS: atom_id res chain seq x y z
N MET A 1 22.68 -31.11 -29.77
CA MET A 1 22.77 -30.12 -30.81
C MET A 1 23.14 -28.77 -30.23
N GLU A 2 24.35 -28.37 -30.53
CA GLU A 2 24.90 -27.16 -29.94
C GLU A 2 24.12 -25.91 -30.29
N LYS A 3 23.65 -25.81 -31.51
CA LYS A 3 22.94 -24.64 -32.00
C LYS A 3 21.65 -24.41 -31.22
N ASN A 4 20.91 -25.46 -30.97
CA ASN A 4 19.67 -25.37 -30.18
C ASN A 4 19.95 -25.03 -28.71
N THR A 5 21.04 -25.54 -28.16
CA THR A 5 21.43 -25.25 -26.78
C THR A 5 21.77 -23.78 -26.63
N ILE A 6 22.50 -23.18 -27.59
CA ILE A 6 22.86 -21.77 -27.55
C ILE A 6 21.60 -20.89 -27.62
N ILE A 7 20.69 -21.24 -28.53
CA ILE A 7 19.43 -20.52 -28.68
C ILE A 7 18.61 -20.62 -27.37
N SER A 8 18.56 -21.80 -26.77
CA SER A 8 17.85 -21.99 -25.51
C SER A 8 18.41 -21.13 -24.39
N ILE A 9 19.73 -21.02 -24.29
CA ILE A 9 20.38 -20.18 -23.28
C ILE A 9 20.03 -18.73 -23.49
N THR A 10 20.09 -18.27 -24.74
CA THR A 10 19.73 -16.90 -25.07
C THR A 10 18.28 -16.62 -24.70
N ASP A 11 17.38 -17.53 -25.03
CA ASP A 11 15.96 -17.40 -24.70
C ASP A 11 15.75 -17.34 -23.18
N ILE A 12 16.46 -18.17 -22.42
CA ILE A 12 16.37 -18.18 -20.98
C ILE A 12 16.83 -16.86 -20.39
N ILE A 13 17.93 -16.32 -20.90
CA ILE A 13 18.44 -15.02 -20.48
C ILE A 13 17.43 -13.92 -20.76
N GLU A 14 16.83 -13.93 -21.93
CA GLU A 14 15.82 -12.95 -22.28
C GLU A 14 14.58 -13.05 -21.40
N GLN A 15 14.14 -14.26 -21.10
CA GLN A 15 13.03 -14.50 -20.21
C GLN A 15 13.35 -14.01 -18.81
N LYS A 16 14.55 -14.25 -18.34
CA LYS A 16 14.99 -13.78 -17.03
C LYS A 16 14.91 -12.25 -16.93
N VAL A 17 15.41 -11.55 -17.95
CA VAL A 17 15.38 -10.10 -17.98
C VAL A 17 13.95 -9.58 -17.96
N ARG A 18 13.06 -10.19 -18.73
CA ARG A 18 11.65 -9.81 -18.74
C ARG A 18 11.01 -10.02 -17.37
N LYS A 19 11.34 -11.13 -16.72
CA LYS A 19 10.80 -11.44 -15.40
C LYS A 19 11.32 -10.47 -14.34
N GLU A 20 12.57 -10.07 -14.44
CA GLU A 20 13.12 -9.07 -13.55
C GLU A 20 12.40 -7.73 -13.68
N ARG A 21 12.10 -7.31 -14.92
CA ARG A 21 11.35 -6.09 -15.15
C ARG A 21 9.92 -6.19 -14.65
N GLU A 22 9.32 -7.36 -14.82
CA GLU A 22 7.99 -7.63 -14.31
C GLU A 22 7.96 -7.53 -12.80
N LEU A 23 8.97 -8.09 -12.13
CA LEU A 23 9.10 -8.00 -10.69
C LEU A 23 9.21 -6.55 -10.23
N GLU A 24 10.04 -5.76 -10.89
CA GLU A 24 10.17 -4.33 -10.56
C GLU A 24 8.84 -3.60 -10.66
N ARG A 25 8.05 -3.88 -11.70
CA ARG A 25 6.73 -3.26 -11.85
C ARG A 25 5.81 -3.65 -10.71
N TYR A 26 5.84 -4.92 -10.32
CA TYR A 26 5.02 -5.37 -9.20
C TYR A 26 5.43 -4.75 -7.89
N GLU A 27 6.72 -4.55 -7.67
CA GLU A 27 7.20 -3.88 -6.47
C GLU A 27 6.69 -2.46 -6.38
N VAL A 28 6.71 -1.73 -7.50
CA VAL A 28 6.17 -0.37 -7.55
C VAL A 28 4.67 -0.37 -7.29
N GLN A 29 3.94 -1.31 -7.90
CA GLN A 29 2.50 -1.43 -7.68
C GLN A 29 2.18 -1.77 -6.23
N LEU A 30 2.99 -2.61 -5.62
CA LEU A 30 2.81 -2.98 -4.22
C LEU A 30 2.98 -1.77 -3.31
N GLU A 31 4.02 -0.96 -3.54
CA GLU A 31 4.22 0.27 -2.78
C GLU A 31 3.02 1.21 -2.91
N ASP A 32 2.50 1.35 -4.12
CA ASP A 32 1.34 2.19 -4.37
C ASP A 32 0.11 1.68 -3.63
N LEU A 33 -0.12 0.38 -3.66
CA LEU A 33 -1.23 -0.24 -2.95
C LEU A 33 -1.09 -0.09 -1.44
N GLN A 34 0.12 -0.21 -0.92
CA GLN A 34 0.36 -0.02 0.50
C GLN A 34 0.04 1.41 0.93
N ARG A 35 0.38 2.38 0.09
CA ARG A 35 0.06 3.79 0.35
C ARG A 35 -1.44 4.02 0.32
N LYS A 36 -2.13 3.46 -0.65
CA LYS A 36 -3.58 3.56 -0.75
C LYS A 36 -4.28 2.91 0.44
N LYS A 37 -3.77 1.76 0.86
CA LYS A 37 -4.30 1.07 2.04
C LYS A 37 -4.18 1.94 3.28
N PHE A 38 -3.04 2.59 3.46
CA PHE A 38 -2.82 3.49 4.59
C PHE A 38 -3.90 4.58 4.63
N TRP A 39 -4.15 5.22 3.50
CA TRP A 39 -5.13 6.31 3.46
C TRP A 39 -6.56 5.82 3.68
N VAL A 40 -6.91 4.66 3.16
CA VAL A 40 -8.22 4.07 3.41
C VAL A 40 -8.41 3.77 4.90
N GLU A 41 -7.39 3.24 5.54
CA GLU A 41 -7.44 2.98 6.97
C GLU A 41 -7.64 4.27 7.78
N LYS A 42 -7.01 5.35 7.36
CA LYS A 42 -7.20 6.66 7.99
C LYS A 42 -8.62 7.17 7.82
N GLU A 43 -9.18 7.02 6.64
CA GLU A 43 -10.56 7.41 6.38
C GLU A 43 -11.54 6.63 7.27
N ILE A 44 -11.30 5.35 7.44
CA ILE A 44 -12.12 4.51 8.32
C ILE A 44 -12.08 5.04 9.75
N GLN A 45 -10.89 5.36 10.24
CA GLN A 45 -10.75 5.91 11.59
C GLN A 45 -11.53 7.20 11.76
N ILE A 46 -11.46 8.09 10.79
CA ILE A 46 -12.20 9.35 10.82
C ILE A 46 -13.70 9.07 10.87
N HIS A 47 -14.19 8.18 10.03
CA HIS A 47 -15.60 7.83 10.02
C HIS A 47 -16.06 7.21 11.33
N GLU A 48 -15.21 6.40 11.95
CA GLU A 48 -15.53 5.83 13.26
C GLU A 48 -15.69 6.91 14.33
N PHE A 49 -14.82 7.92 14.33
CA PHE A 49 -14.97 9.04 15.25
C PHE A 49 -16.25 9.83 14.98
N ILE A 50 -16.59 10.05 13.73
CA ILE A 50 -17.83 10.75 13.38
C ILE A 50 -19.03 9.97 13.87
N ILE A 51 -19.07 8.68 13.66
CA ILE A 51 -20.16 7.82 14.10
C ILE A 51 -20.28 7.85 15.61
N SER A 52 -19.17 7.75 16.32
CA SER A 52 -19.19 7.80 17.77
C SER A 52 -19.72 9.13 18.29
N ALA A 53 -19.32 10.24 17.65
CA ALA A 53 -19.80 11.56 18.04
C ALA A 53 -21.31 11.71 17.82
N VAL A 54 -21.81 11.19 16.69
CA VAL A 54 -23.24 11.24 16.40
C VAL A 54 -24.04 10.42 17.42
N ARG A 55 -23.47 9.34 17.92
CA ARG A 55 -24.09 8.51 18.95
C ARG A 55 -23.89 9.06 20.36
N ASN A 56 -23.19 10.18 20.49
CA ASN A 56 -22.86 10.76 21.81
C ASN A 56 -22.01 9.82 22.67
N GLU A 57 -21.20 9.00 22.04
CA GLU A 57 -20.33 8.07 22.77
C GLU A 57 -19.06 8.69 23.28
N ILE A 58 -18.68 9.88 22.74
CA ILE A 58 -17.49 10.62 23.15
C ILE A 58 -17.86 12.09 23.35
N THR A 59 -17.09 12.76 24.21
CA THR A 59 -17.27 14.19 24.41
C THR A 59 -16.77 14.95 23.17
N PRO A 60 -17.31 16.17 22.92
CA PRO A 60 -16.82 16.98 21.80
C PRO A 60 -15.31 17.21 21.85
N GLN A 61 -14.76 17.42 23.03
CA GLN A 61 -13.34 17.65 23.21
C GLN A 61 -12.53 16.40 22.85
N ALA A 62 -12.96 15.24 23.32
CA ALA A 62 -12.31 13.97 22.97
C ALA A 62 -12.39 13.69 21.47
N PHE A 63 -13.51 14.04 20.84
CA PHE A 63 -13.69 13.90 19.42
C PHE A 63 -12.66 14.71 18.63
N ILE A 64 -12.49 15.98 19.00
CA ILE A 64 -11.51 16.86 18.35
C ILE A 64 -10.10 16.33 18.52
N GLN A 65 -9.75 15.90 19.72
CA GLN A 65 -8.43 15.33 19.99
C GLN A 65 -8.19 14.06 19.20
N GLY A 66 -9.21 13.22 19.08
CA GLY A 66 -9.12 12.01 18.30
C GLY A 66 -8.85 12.27 16.83
N LEU A 67 -9.51 13.27 16.25
CA LEU A 67 -9.29 13.67 14.86
C LEU A 67 -7.88 14.20 14.65
N ILE A 68 -7.39 15.02 15.57
CA ILE A 68 -6.03 15.56 15.47
C ILE A 68 -5.01 14.42 15.50
N GLN A 69 -5.17 13.47 16.39
CA GLN A 69 -4.26 12.34 16.50
C GLN A 69 -4.32 11.45 15.26
N ALA A 70 -5.51 11.29 14.67
CA ALA A 70 -5.67 10.48 13.46
C ALA A 70 -4.96 11.11 12.26
N GLU A 71 -4.86 12.43 12.24
CA GLU A 71 -4.21 13.14 11.14
C GLU A 71 -2.69 13.23 11.28
N LEU A 72 -2.19 13.11 12.51
CA LEU A 72 -0.76 13.21 12.78
C LEU A 72 -0.07 11.87 12.49
N PRO A 73 1.13 11.91 11.90
CA PRO A 73 1.91 10.69 11.73
C PRO A 73 2.24 10.08 13.09
N LYS A 74 2.12 8.76 13.18
CA LYS A 74 2.37 8.07 14.44
C LYS A 74 3.85 8.10 14.87
N ASP A 75 4.73 8.38 13.94
CA ASP A 75 6.16 8.36 14.18
C ASP A 75 6.73 9.67 14.66
N THR A 76 5.90 10.66 14.86
CA THR A 76 6.34 11.97 15.38
C THR A 76 6.09 12.13 16.85
#